data_269a5b48e53eb68edb6d703a3ff4624b
#
_entry.id   269a5b48e53eb68edb6d703a3ff4624b
#
_cell.length_a   1.000
_cell.length_b   1.000
_cell.length_c   1.000
_cell.angle_alpha   90.00
_cell.angle_beta   90.00
_cell.angle_gamma   90.00
#
_symmetry.space_group_name_H-M   'P 1'
#
loop_
_entity.id
_entity.type
_entity.pdbx_description
1 polymer ?
#
loop_
_entity_poly.entity_id
_entity_poly.type
_entity_poly.pdbx_seq_one_letter_code
_entity_poly.pdbx_strand_id
1 'polypeptide(L)'
;GTTYKIRYKAVSADEEAERQFKSAEYSVTIIAYDAMPETQPTISINYVNEKLTGFTEGCDYIIKIDDGVATDKDNVTEDIDIDNTYFGHTLKIVKKGDGIKTSNSEAFELSIPKRSSAPNVAAVEEQTYQGNDGKITGVDTTMEYKSLSEPTFTWMQCVGTEITNLAPGSYIVRVAAVADESFASEVMSVT
;
A
#
# COMPACT_ATOMS: atom_id res chain seq x y z
N GLY A 1 -19.28 15.29 26.38
CA GLY A 1 -19.16 16.60 27.02
C GLY A 1 -19.18 16.49 28.55
N THR A 2 -18.48 17.38 29.22
CA THR A 2 -18.43 17.45 30.69
C THR A 2 -19.26 18.61 31.16
N THR A 3 -20.22 18.39 32.09
CA THR A 3 -21.05 19.43 32.66
C THR A 3 -20.44 19.94 33.98
N TYR A 4 -20.23 21.22 34.07
CA TYR A 4 -19.77 21.92 35.28
C TYR A 4 -20.90 22.66 35.91
N LYS A 5 -20.97 22.62 37.26
CA LYS A 5 -21.91 23.41 38.06
C LYS A 5 -21.14 24.55 38.70
N ILE A 6 -21.57 25.77 38.47
CA ILE A 6 -20.94 26.98 38.96
C ILE A 6 -21.95 27.73 39.84
N ARG A 7 -21.47 28.19 41.00
CA ARG A 7 -22.28 29.02 41.89
C ARG A 7 -21.37 30.01 42.64
N TYR A 8 -21.96 31.11 43.05
CA TYR A 8 -21.30 31.98 44.01
C TYR A 8 -21.19 31.28 45.37
N LYS A 9 -20.02 31.33 45.98
CA LYS A 9 -19.80 30.84 47.35
C LYS A 9 -20.53 31.74 48.36
N ALA A 10 -21.19 31.13 49.34
CA ALA A 10 -21.71 31.91 50.45
C ALA A 10 -20.54 32.55 51.21
N VAL A 11 -20.64 33.81 51.50
CA VAL A 11 -19.70 34.53 52.39
C VAL A 11 -20.30 34.52 53.81
N SER A 12 -19.54 33.95 54.74
CA SER A 12 -19.83 34.02 56.16
C SER A 12 -19.37 35.42 56.64
N ALA A 13 -20.32 36.27 56.99
CA ALA A 13 -19.98 37.56 57.59
C ALA A 13 -19.94 37.40 59.10
N ASP A 14 -18.80 37.69 59.70
CA ASP A 14 -18.70 37.94 61.15
C ASP A 14 -19.23 39.34 61.52
N GLU A 15 -19.64 40.16 60.55
CA GLU A 15 -20.19 41.47 60.72
C GLU A 15 -21.57 41.61 60.11
N GLU A 16 -22.46 42.29 60.82
CA GLU A 16 -23.93 42.35 60.63
C GLU A 16 -24.43 42.90 59.28
N ALA A 17 -23.59 43.31 58.35
CA ALA A 17 -24.05 44.11 57.21
C ALA A 17 -24.28 43.33 55.91
N GLU A 18 -23.71 42.17 55.64
CA GLU A 18 -23.85 41.50 54.36
C GLU A 18 -23.87 39.96 54.43
N ARG A 19 -24.95 39.40 54.87
CA ARG A 19 -25.19 37.93 54.69
C ARG A 19 -25.56 37.65 53.25
N GLN A 20 -24.55 37.20 52.47
CA GLN A 20 -24.77 36.71 51.11
C GLN A 20 -25.01 35.19 51.12
N PHE A 21 -26.18 34.83 50.65
CA PHE A 21 -26.53 33.44 50.45
C PHE A 21 -25.83 32.86 49.18
N LYS A 22 -25.69 31.57 49.12
CA LYS A 22 -25.24 30.87 47.87
C LYS A 22 -26.20 31.23 46.72
N SER A 23 -25.66 31.52 45.57
CA SER A 23 -26.50 31.70 44.38
C SER A 23 -27.11 30.33 43.96
N ALA A 24 -28.11 30.40 43.12
CA ALA A 24 -28.56 29.24 42.36
C ALA A 24 -27.39 28.65 41.54
N GLU A 25 -27.42 27.35 41.34
CA GLU A 25 -26.44 26.69 40.48
C GLU A 25 -26.73 26.97 39.00
N TYR A 26 -25.71 27.36 38.27
CA TYR A 26 -25.73 27.46 36.82
C TYR A 26 -24.94 26.31 36.24
N SER A 27 -25.55 25.55 35.31
CA SER A 27 -24.91 24.43 34.67
C SER A 27 -24.35 24.85 33.30
N VAL A 28 -23.05 24.64 33.10
CA VAL A 28 -22.36 24.83 31.83
C VAL A 28 -21.91 23.48 31.33
N THR A 29 -22.34 23.10 30.13
CA THR A 29 -21.85 21.88 29.47
C THR A 29 -20.83 22.29 28.43
N ILE A 30 -19.59 21.78 28.59
CA ILE A 30 -18.56 21.89 27.56
C ILE A 30 -18.81 20.72 26.61
N ILE A 31 -19.24 21.03 25.40
CA ILE A 31 -19.43 20.02 24.34
C ILE A 31 -18.05 19.59 23.84
N ALA A 32 -17.81 18.27 23.74
CA ALA A 32 -16.61 17.78 23.09
C ALA A 32 -16.58 18.23 21.63
N TYR A 33 -15.44 18.68 21.16
CA TYR A 33 -15.22 18.91 19.73
C TYR A 33 -15.21 17.56 19.03
N ASP A 34 -16.17 17.34 18.12
CA ASP A 34 -16.15 16.17 17.25
C ASP A 34 -15.11 16.41 16.14
N ALA A 35 -14.04 15.66 16.16
CA ALA A 35 -12.99 15.75 15.14
C ALA A 35 -13.60 15.47 13.75
N MET A 36 -13.34 16.34 12.79
CA MET A 36 -13.79 16.13 11.41
C MET A 36 -13.00 14.96 10.79
N PRO A 37 -13.65 14.05 10.05
CA PRO A 37 -12.94 12.98 9.38
C PRO A 37 -11.99 13.54 8.31
N GLU A 38 -10.82 12.92 8.18
CA GLU A 38 -9.93 13.15 7.04
C GLU A 38 -10.63 12.78 5.74
N THR A 39 -10.20 13.39 4.64
CA THR A 39 -10.70 13.03 3.30
C THR A 39 -10.24 11.61 2.96
N GLN A 40 -11.17 10.79 2.46
CA GLN A 40 -10.85 9.45 1.98
C GLN A 40 -9.75 9.51 0.93
N PRO A 41 -8.67 8.71 1.04
CA PRO A 41 -7.61 8.69 0.05
C PRO A 41 -8.11 8.11 -1.28
N THR A 42 -7.45 8.49 -2.38
CA THR A 42 -7.67 7.88 -3.69
C THR A 42 -6.36 7.24 -4.12
N ILE A 43 -6.29 5.92 -4.02
CA ILE A 43 -5.07 5.15 -4.29
C ILE A 43 -5.23 4.40 -5.61
N SER A 44 -4.16 4.35 -6.39
CA SER A 44 -4.08 3.65 -7.67
C SER A 44 -2.95 2.63 -7.67
N ILE A 45 -2.98 1.71 -8.63
CA ILE A 45 -1.95 0.69 -8.83
C ILE A 45 -1.05 1.14 -9.98
N ASN A 46 0.26 1.21 -9.73
CA ASN A 46 1.26 1.20 -10.78
C ASN A 46 1.68 -0.24 -11.04
N TYR A 47 1.10 -0.87 -12.07
CA TYR A 47 1.33 -2.27 -12.39
C TYR A 47 2.75 -2.60 -12.81
N VAL A 48 3.42 -1.68 -13.50
CA VAL A 48 4.78 -1.89 -14.03
C VAL A 48 5.82 -1.87 -12.91
N ASN A 49 5.69 -0.92 -11.98
CA ASN A 49 6.61 -0.77 -10.85
C ASN A 49 6.14 -1.48 -9.59
N GLU A 50 4.96 -2.10 -9.63
CA GLU A 50 4.33 -2.81 -8.50
C GLU A 50 4.23 -1.94 -7.24
N LYS A 51 3.67 -0.74 -7.41
CA LYS A 51 3.50 0.23 -6.34
C LYS A 51 2.06 0.70 -6.21
N LEU A 52 1.69 1.01 -4.97
CA LEU A 52 0.49 1.80 -4.66
C LEU A 52 0.87 3.27 -4.72
N THR A 53 0.11 4.06 -5.46
CA THR A 53 0.35 5.49 -5.70
C THR A 53 -0.84 6.35 -5.26
N GLY A 54 -0.63 7.64 -5.05
CA GLY A 54 -1.70 8.59 -4.68
C GLY A 54 -1.76 8.89 -3.19
N PHE A 55 -0.77 8.51 -2.41
CA PHE A 55 -0.65 8.91 -1.01
C PHE A 55 -0.31 10.40 -0.89
N THR A 56 -0.82 11.03 0.16
CA THR A 56 -0.45 12.41 0.49
C THR A 56 0.85 12.38 1.28
N GLU A 57 1.87 13.09 0.79
CA GLU A 57 3.18 13.17 1.43
C GLU A 57 3.10 13.62 2.90
N GLY A 58 3.84 12.96 3.76
CA GLY A 58 3.94 13.28 5.18
C GLY A 58 2.72 12.86 6.02
N CYS A 59 1.75 12.15 5.44
CA CYS A 59 0.59 11.65 6.16
C CYS A 59 0.78 10.20 6.60
N ASP A 60 0.04 9.82 7.65
CA ASP A 60 0.00 8.48 8.17
C ASP A 60 -1.20 7.70 7.60
N TYR A 61 -1.02 6.41 7.39
CA TYR A 61 -2.05 5.52 6.86
C TYR A 61 -2.14 4.22 7.64
N ILE A 62 -3.30 3.59 7.57
CA ILE A 62 -3.56 2.23 8.03
C ILE A 62 -3.92 1.40 6.81
N ILE A 63 -3.24 0.28 6.60
CA ILE A 63 -3.55 -0.67 5.52
C ILE A 63 -3.97 -1.99 6.16
N LYS A 64 -5.10 -2.53 5.72
CA LYS A 64 -5.57 -3.88 6.07
C LYS A 64 -5.73 -4.69 4.81
N ILE A 65 -5.35 -5.97 4.88
CA ILE A 65 -5.65 -6.96 3.86
C ILE A 65 -6.96 -7.61 4.24
N ASP A 66 -7.98 -7.49 3.40
CA ASP A 66 -9.35 -7.94 3.68
C ASP A 66 -9.83 -7.45 5.07
N ASP A 67 -10.25 -8.35 5.95
CA ASP A 67 -10.62 -8.04 7.32
C ASP A 67 -9.52 -8.42 8.35
N GLY A 68 -8.29 -8.56 7.88
CA GLY A 68 -7.14 -8.95 8.70
C GLY A 68 -6.61 -7.86 9.63
N VAL A 69 -5.39 -8.07 10.11
CA VAL A 69 -4.72 -7.14 11.03
C VAL A 69 -4.32 -5.85 10.30
N ALA A 70 -4.51 -4.73 10.99
CA ALA A 70 -4.08 -3.43 10.49
C ALA A 70 -2.55 -3.30 10.55
N THR A 71 -1.96 -2.72 9.52
CA THR A 71 -0.55 -2.32 9.47
C THR A 71 -0.47 -0.81 9.34
N ASP A 72 0.26 -0.17 10.24
CA ASP A 72 0.51 1.27 10.18
C ASP A 72 1.62 1.58 9.16
N LYS A 73 1.42 2.67 8.44
CA LYS A 73 2.40 3.29 7.54
C LYS A 73 2.52 4.75 7.95
N ASP A 74 3.55 5.06 8.73
CA ASP A 74 3.74 6.39 9.27
C ASP A 74 4.62 7.24 8.35
N ASN A 75 4.28 8.53 8.25
CA ASN A 75 5.00 9.54 7.47
C ASN A 75 5.33 9.07 6.03
N VAL A 76 4.29 8.69 5.29
CA VAL A 76 4.45 8.21 3.91
C VAL A 76 4.93 9.36 3.02
N THR A 77 6.14 9.24 2.46
CA THR A 77 6.77 10.25 1.61
C THR A 77 6.95 9.81 0.16
N GLU A 78 6.65 8.55 -0.15
CA GLU A 78 6.79 7.95 -1.48
C GLU A 78 5.75 6.85 -1.71
N ASP A 79 5.67 6.38 -2.94
CA ASP A 79 4.80 5.26 -3.32
C ASP A 79 5.17 3.98 -2.56
N ILE A 80 4.16 3.23 -2.12
CA ILE A 80 4.34 2.02 -1.31
C ILE A 80 4.45 0.80 -2.22
N ASP A 81 5.47 -0.03 -2.00
CA ASP A 81 5.63 -1.29 -2.73
C ASP A 81 4.47 -2.24 -2.44
N ILE A 82 3.98 -2.93 -3.48
CA ILE A 82 2.98 -3.97 -3.35
C ILE A 82 3.67 -5.24 -2.81
N ASP A 83 3.38 -5.58 -1.56
CA ASP A 83 3.86 -6.80 -0.94
C ASP A 83 3.24 -8.04 -1.60
N ASN A 84 3.99 -9.15 -1.64
CA ASN A 84 3.52 -10.41 -2.21
C ASN A 84 2.22 -10.93 -1.55
N THR A 85 1.97 -10.58 -0.30
CA THR A 85 0.74 -10.94 0.42
C THR A 85 -0.50 -10.16 -0.03
N TYR A 86 -0.34 -9.10 -0.84
CA TYR A 86 -1.46 -8.27 -1.32
C TYR A 86 -2.13 -8.86 -2.56
N PHE A 87 -1.40 -9.66 -3.38
CA PHE A 87 -1.94 -10.19 -4.62
C PHE A 87 -3.17 -11.09 -4.41
N GLY A 88 -4.26 -10.73 -5.07
CA GLY A 88 -5.53 -11.44 -5.01
C GLY A 88 -6.40 -11.08 -3.81
N HIS A 89 -6.05 -10.03 -3.07
CA HIS A 89 -6.78 -9.53 -1.91
C HIS A 89 -7.29 -8.11 -2.12
N THR A 90 -8.20 -7.68 -1.27
CA THR A 90 -8.67 -6.29 -1.21
C THR A 90 -7.98 -5.57 -0.06
N LEU A 91 -7.36 -4.44 -0.37
CA LEU A 91 -6.77 -3.56 0.63
C LEU A 91 -7.81 -2.53 1.09
N LYS A 92 -7.95 -2.36 2.41
CA LYS A 92 -8.70 -1.28 3.04
C LYS A 92 -7.70 -0.25 3.56
N ILE A 93 -7.69 0.92 2.94
CA ILE A 93 -6.69 1.97 3.20
C ILE A 93 -7.39 3.16 3.84
N VAL A 94 -6.93 3.56 5.01
CA VAL A 94 -7.47 4.67 5.81
C VAL A 94 -6.37 5.70 6.02
N LYS A 95 -6.65 6.96 5.74
CA LYS A 95 -5.79 8.07 6.13
C LYS A 95 -6.02 8.39 7.60
N LYS A 96 -4.95 8.41 8.40
CA LYS A 96 -5.03 8.70 9.83
C LYS A 96 -5.24 10.20 10.07
N GLY A 97 -6.15 10.52 10.96
CA GLY A 97 -6.28 11.86 11.53
C GLY A 97 -5.32 12.07 12.69
N ASP A 98 -5.20 13.32 13.15
CA ASP A 98 -4.35 13.68 14.29
C ASP A 98 -4.96 13.30 15.66
N GLY A 99 -6.19 12.79 15.67
CA GLY A 99 -6.91 12.39 16.87
C GLY A 99 -7.35 13.55 17.76
N ILE A 100 -7.08 14.80 17.37
CA ILE A 100 -7.41 16.02 18.10
C ILE A 100 -8.39 16.86 17.30
N LYS A 101 -8.01 17.27 16.10
CA LYS A 101 -8.82 18.08 15.17
C LYS A 101 -9.47 17.25 14.10
N THR A 102 -8.79 16.18 13.67
CA THR A 102 -9.27 15.28 12.64
C THR A 102 -9.34 13.86 13.17
N SER A 103 -10.37 13.11 12.75
CA SER A 103 -10.47 11.68 12.90
C SER A 103 -10.01 10.97 11.63
N ASN A 104 -9.83 9.66 11.70
CA ASN A 104 -9.47 8.86 10.52
C ASN A 104 -10.51 9.03 9.40
N SER A 105 -10.05 8.93 8.16
CA SER A 105 -10.94 8.91 6.99
C SER A 105 -11.79 7.64 6.96
N GLU A 106 -12.79 7.63 6.10
CA GLU A 106 -13.41 6.40 5.62
C GLU A 106 -12.37 5.54 4.89
N ALA A 107 -12.58 4.22 4.92
CA ALA A 107 -11.68 3.28 4.24
C ALA A 107 -11.87 3.37 2.71
N PHE A 108 -10.77 3.49 1.99
CA PHE A 108 -10.72 3.28 0.55
C PHE A 108 -10.44 1.80 0.28
N GLU A 109 -11.28 1.15 -0.52
CA GLU A 109 -11.12 -0.26 -0.87
C GLU A 109 -10.48 -0.39 -2.26
N LEU A 110 -9.37 -1.15 -2.33
CA LEU A 110 -8.62 -1.38 -3.54
C LEU A 110 -8.36 -2.88 -3.72
N SER A 111 -8.92 -3.49 -4.75
CA SER A 111 -8.64 -4.89 -5.09
C SER A 111 -7.32 -4.99 -5.84
N ILE A 112 -6.41 -5.81 -5.34
CA ILE A 112 -5.13 -6.12 -5.98
C ILE A 112 -5.30 -7.42 -6.79
N PRO A 113 -5.19 -7.39 -8.13
CA PRO A 113 -5.31 -8.59 -8.93
C PRO A 113 -4.24 -9.64 -8.60
N LYS A 114 -4.53 -10.91 -8.82
CA LYS A 114 -3.50 -11.97 -8.79
C LYS A 114 -2.58 -11.81 -9.98
N ARG A 115 -1.33 -12.24 -9.82
CA ARG A 115 -0.44 -12.47 -10.97
C ARG A 115 -0.99 -13.59 -11.84
N SER A 116 -0.83 -13.49 -13.14
CA SER A 116 -1.08 -14.61 -14.04
C SER A 116 -0.04 -15.71 -13.84
N SER A 117 -0.36 -16.92 -14.24
CA SER A 117 0.56 -18.07 -14.17
C SER A 117 1.81 -17.81 -15.01
N ALA A 118 2.91 -18.44 -14.61
CA ALA A 118 4.15 -18.44 -15.38
C ALA A 118 3.92 -18.95 -16.82
N PRO A 119 4.63 -18.41 -17.82
CA PRO A 119 4.55 -18.88 -19.18
C PRO A 119 5.12 -20.30 -19.29
N ASN A 120 4.64 -21.06 -20.29
CA ASN A 120 5.14 -22.40 -20.58
C ASN A 120 6.26 -22.32 -21.65
N VAL A 121 7.49 -22.23 -21.22
CA VAL A 121 8.68 -22.14 -22.08
C VAL A 121 9.63 -23.29 -21.80
N ALA A 122 10.47 -23.64 -22.77
CA ALA A 122 11.43 -24.71 -22.64
C ALA A 122 12.83 -24.25 -23.06
N ALA A 123 13.87 -24.70 -22.32
CA ALA A 123 15.26 -24.57 -22.73
C ALA A 123 15.60 -25.62 -23.78
N VAL A 124 16.46 -25.25 -24.72
CA VAL A 124 17.17 -26.15 -25.63
C VAL A 124 18.64 -26.03 -25.34
N GLU A 125 19.22 -27.14 -24.96
CA GLU A 125 20.65 -27.21 -24.57
C GLU A 125 21.59 -26.71 -25.69
N GLU A 126 22.74 -26.21 -25.26
CA GLU A 126 23.83 -25.84 -26.14
C GLU A 126 24.27 -27.07 -26.98
N GLN A 127 24.41 -26.91 -28.27
CA GLN A 127 24.79 -27.98 -29.19
C GLN A 127 26.30 -28.03 -29.44
N THR A 128 26.99 -26.92 -29.24
CA THR A 128 28.41 -26.77 -29.47
C THR A 128 29.14 -26.44 -28.17
N TYR A 129 30.09 -27.23 -27.75
CA TYR A 129 30.87 -26.97 -26.51
C TYR A 129 31.39 -25.52 -26.46
N GLN A 130 31.00 -24.75 -25.46
CA GLN A 130 31.29 -23.31 -25.31
C GLN A 130 30.80 -22.43 -26.49
N GLY A 131 29.80 -22.87 -27.22
CA GLY A 131 29.29 -22.20 -28.41
C GLY A 131 28.31 -21.05 -28.17
N ASN A 132 27.79 -20.90 -26.97
CA ASN A 132 26.71 -19.95 -26.65
C ASN A 132 25.55 -20.06 -27.65
N ASP A 133 25.19 -21.26 -28.03
CA ASP A 133 24.13 -21.55 -28.99
C ASP A 133 22.84 -22.12 -28.33
N GLY A 134 22.76 -22.01 -27.00
CA GLY A 134 21.55 -22.34 -26.24
C GLY A 134 20.37 -21.51 -26.65
N LYS A 135 19.15 -22.04 -26.44
CA LYS A 135 17.89 -21.38 -26.81
C LYS A 135 16.83 -21.56 -25.75
N ILE A 136 15.90 -20.60 -25.71
CA ILE A 136 14.60 -20.75 -25.02
C ILE A 136 13.51 -20.64 -26.07
N THR A 137 12.62 -21.61 -26.11
CA THR A 137 11.49 -21.71 -27.06
C THR A 137 10.16 -21.55 -26.35
N GLY A 138 9.10 -21.24 -27.12
CA GLY A 138 7.76 -21.04 -26.57
C GLY A 138 7.52 -19.62 -26.02
N VAL A 139 8.43 -18.69 -26.29
CA VAL A 139 8.27 -17.27 -25.97
C VAL A 139 7.49 -16.54 -27.06
N ASP A 140 7.00 -15.36 -26.73
CA ASP A 140 6.42 -14.40 -27.67
C ASP A 140 6.76 -12.95 -27.28
N THR A 141 6.28 -12.01 -28.06
CA THR A 141 6.58 -10.57 -27.87
C THR A 141 5.92 -9.95 -26.64
N THR A 142 5.05 -10.64 -25.93
CA THR A 142 4.49 -10.19 -24.65
C THR A 142 5.37 -10.58 -23.47
N MET A 143 6.40 -11.37 -23.70
CA MET A 143 7.29 -11.92 -22.66
C MET A 143 8.61 -11.19 -22.60
N GLU A 144 9.21 -11.26 -21.43
CA GLU A 144 10.55 -10.76 -21.15
C GLU A 144 11.35 -11.79 -20.36
N TYR A 145 12.66 -11.73 -20.49
CA TYR A 145 13.56 -12.68 -19.84
C TYR A 145 14.77 -12.00 -19.22
N LYS A 146 15.41 -12.66 -18.29
CA LYS A 146 16.74 -12.30 -17.79
C LYS A 146 17.53 -13.53 -17.38
N SER A 147 18.87 -13.42 -17.47
CA SER A 147 19.81 -14.41 -16.93
C SER A 147 19.92 -14.26 -15.40
N LEU A 148 20.15 -15.30 -14.66
CA LEU A 148 20.47 -15.26 -13.23
C LEU A 148 21.98 -15.27 -12.94
N SER A 149 22.81 -15.38 -13.99
CA SER A 149 24.27 -15.52 -13.85
C SER A 149 25.00 -14.18 -13.71
N GLU A 150 24.35 -13.04 -13.96
CA GLU A 150 24.96 -11.72 -13.85
C GLU A 150 24.22 -10.78 -12.88
N PRO A 151 24.90 -9.97 -12.07
CA PRO A 151 24.30 -9.22 -10.96
C PRO A 151 23.54 -7.95 -11.36
N THR A 152 23.59 -7.51 -12.62
CA THR A 152 23.07 -6.20 -13.06
C THR A 152 21.90 -6.27 -14.05
N PHE A 153 21.04 -7.28 -13.93
CA PHE A 153 20.04 -7.57 -14.96
C PHE A 153 18.82 -6.68 -14.99
N THR A 154 18.65 -6.08 -16.15
CA THR A 154 17.35 -5.60 -16.64
C THR A 154 16.63 -6.74 -17.37
N TRP A 155 15.30 -6.73 -17.29
CA TRP A 155 14.48 -7.57 -18.13
C TRP A 155 14.65 -7.18 -19.60
N MET A 156 14.82 -8.17 -20.48
CA MET A 156 14.95 -8.02 -21.91
C MET A 156 13.70 -8.53 -22.60
N GLN A 157 13.12 -7.71 -23.48
CA GLN A 157 11.92 -8.05 -24.22
C GLN A 157 12.21 -9.17 -25.22
N CYS A 158 11.36 -10.19 -25.29
CA CYS A 158 11.41 -11.19 -26.34
C CYS A 158 10.96 -10.59 -27.68
N VAL A 159 11.68 -10.88 -28.76
CA VAL A 159 11.41 -10.32 -30.09
C VAL A 159 10.83 -11.32 -31.10
N GLY A 160 10.57 -12.55 -30.69
CA GLY A 160 10.07 -13.62 -31.56
C GLY A 160 9.56 -14.81 -30.74
N THR A 161 9.55 -15.98 -31.36
CA THR A 161 9.08 -17.23 -30.75
C THR A 161 10.18 -18.05 -30.07
N GLU A 162 11.43 -17.60 -30.19
CA GLU A 162 12.59 -18.16 -29.52
C GLU A 162 13.61 -17.09 -29.15
N ILE A 163 14.37 -17.32 -28.09
CA ILE A 163 15.56 -16.57 -27.71
C ILE A 163 16.75 -17.46 -28.06
N THR A 164 17.73 -16.91 -28.79
CA THR A 164 18.90 -17.65 -29.28
C THR A 164 20.20 -17.04 -28.80
N ASN A 165 21.32 -17.76 -29.01
CA ASN A 165 22.65 -17.33 -28.65
C ASN A 165 22.82 -17.15 -27.12
N LEU A 166 22.17 -17.99 -26.34
CA LEU A 166 22.27 -17.97 -24.89
C LEU A 166 23.51 -18.76 -24.42
N ALA A 167 24.24 -18.15 -23.51
CA ALA A 167 25.29 -18.86 -22.78
C ALA A 167 24.68 -19.88 -21.81
N PRO A 168 25.39 -20.96 -21.48
CA PRO A 168 24.97 -21.87 -20.41
C PRO A 168 24.68 -21.12 -19.11
N GLY A 169 23.56 -21.41 -18.48
CA GLY A 169 23.17 -20.75 -17.24
C GLY A 169 21.68 -20.83 -16.96
N SER A 170 21.27 -20.28 -15.83
CA SER A 170 19.86 -20.20 -15.44
C SER A 170 19.24 -18.91 -15.90
N TYR A 171 18.05 -18.99 -16.46
CA TYR A 171 17.25 -17.88 -16.95
C TYR A 171 15.87 -17.92 -16.32
N ILE A 172 15.24 -16.77 -16.23
CA ILE A 172 13.83 -16.67 -15.88
C ILE A 172 13.09 -15.92 -16.98
N VAL A 173 11.87 -16.36 -17.26
CA VAL A 173 10.96 -15.79 -18.26
C VAL A 173 9.63 -15.49 -17.61
N ARG A 174 9.01 -14.37 -17.97
CA ARG A 174 7.67 -14.00 -17.55
C ARG A 174 6.93 -13.26 -18.65
N VAL A 175 5.61 -13.19 -18.56
CA VAL A 175 4.83 -12.21 -19.32
C VAL A 175 5.08 -10.85 -18.71
N ALA A 176 5.39 -9.85 -19.51
CA ALA A 176 5.65 -8.50 -19.04
C ALA A 176 4.41 -7.84 -18.44
N ALA A 177 4.59 -6.91 -17.53
CA ALA A 177 3.51 -6.08 -17.03
C ALA A 177 2.96 -5.17 -18.13
N VAL A 178 1.65 -4.92 -18.10
CA VAL A 178 0.99 -3.94 -18.97
C VAL A 178 0.52 -2.77 -18.12
N ALA A 179 0.93 -1.55 -18.50
CA ALA A 179 0.55 -0.35 -17.76
C ALA A 179 -0.98 -0.23 -17.64
N ASP A 180 -1.44 0.11 -16.45
CA ASP A 180 -2.84 0.29 -16.09
C ASP A 180 -3.76 -0.93 -16.30
N GLU A 181 -3.18 -2.12 -16.59
CA GLU A 181 -3.95 -3.32 -16.91
C GLU A 181 -3.56 -4.54 -16.07
N SER A 182 -2.27 -4.93 -16.06
CA SER A 182 -1.86 -6.17 -15.41
C SER A 182 -0.43 -6.14 -14.88
N PHE A 183 -0.21 -6.85 -13.79
CA PHE A 183 1.13 -7.17 -13.28
C PHE A 183 1.85 -8.14 -14.20
N ALA A 184 3.18 -8.14 -14.12
CA ALA A 184 3.94 -9.23 -14.69
C ALA A 184 3.48 -10.58 -14.12
N SER A 185 3.55 -11.63 -14.93
CA SER A 185 3.19 -12.99 -14.51
C SER A 185 4.17 -13.54 -13.44
N GLU A 186 3.82 -14.66 -12.85
CA GLU A 186 4.81 -15.51 -12.20
C GLU A 186 5.92 -15.87 -13.17
N VAL A 187 7.12 -16.20 -12.63
CA VAL A 187 8.29 -16.53 -13.46
C VAL A 187 8.41 -18.02 -13.73
N MET A 188 8.80 -18.38 -14.94
CA MET A 188 9.28 -19.70 -15.29
C MET A 188 10.82 -19.72 -15.27
N SER A 189 11.41 -20.64 -14.52
CA SER A 189 12.85 -20.85 -14.52
C SER A 189 13.24 -21.93 -15.52
N VAL A 190 14.27 -21.66 -16.30
CA VAL A 190 14.87 -22.60 -17.28
C VAL A 190 16.39 -22.61 -17.11
N THR A 191 17.02 -23.77 -17.30
CA THR A 191 18.46 -23.97 -17.14
C THR A 191 18.98 -24.79 -18.30
#